data_4b5e8f0eb335884af9477259e718af0a
#
_entry.id   4b5e8f0eb335884af9477259e718af0a
#
_cell.length_a   1.000
_cell.length_b   1.000
_cell.length_c   1.000
_cell.angle_alpha   90.00
_cell.angle_beta   90.00
_cell.angle_gamma   90.00
#
_symmetry.space_group_name_H-M   'P 1'
#
loop_
_entity.id
_entity.type
_entity.pdbx_description
1 polymer ?
#
loop_
_entity_poly.entity_id
_entity_poly.type
_entity_poly.pdbx_seq_one_letter_code
_entity_poly.pdbx_strand_id
1 'polypeptide(L)'
;MTLPRVLASVALWGCLCGAAIAADRSAEGIDCAQPSGTMESDLCASDVASEADTELNAVYAQARQQLRRQAAEGACTHCADAEKQLILAQRAWMQLRDHDCDAVYAFNADGTSRNGAQMHCLTTLARDRTRQLRDFYELL
;
A
#
# COMPACT_ATOMS: atom_id res chain seq x y z
N MET A 1 17.10 -23.25 -64.52
CA MET A 1 16.79 -23.97 -63.30
C MET A 1 16.28 -22.95 -62.33
N THR A 2 14.97 -22.84 -62.13
CA THR A 2 14.25 -21.87 -61.36
C THR A 2 13.76 -22.53 -60.07
N LEU A 3 14.22 -22.07 -58.87
CA LEU A 3 13.72 -22.52 -57.58
C LEU A 3 12.44 -21.75 -57.20
N PRO A 4 11.40 -22.43 -56.67
CA PRO A 4 10.21 -21.75 -56.20
C PRO A 4 10.42 -21.12 -54.77
N ARG A 5 9.96 -19.89 -54.62
CA ARG A 5 9.85 -19.19 -53.35
C ARG A 5 8.66 -19.75 -52.56
N VAL A 6 8.95 -20.35 -51.41
CA VAL A 6 7.93 -20.74 -50.43
C VAL A 6 7.61 -19.51 -49.55
N LEU A 7 6.40 -18.99 -49.66
CA LEU A 7 5.86 -17.95 -48.78
C LEU A 7 5.35 -18.63 -47.52
N ALA A 8 6.06 -18.43 -46.40
CA ALA A 8 5.60 -18.83 -45.07
C ALA A 8 4.66 -17.77 -44.50
N SER A 9 3.37 -18.09 -44.43
CA SER A 9 2.37 -17.27 -43.76
C SER A 9 2.52 -17.41 -42.24
N VAL A 10 3.01 -16.39 -41.55
CA VAL A 10 3.03 -16.32 -40.10
C VAL A 10 1.67 -15.83 -39.63
N ALA A 11 0.86 -16.74 -39.08
CA ALA A 11 -0.39 -16.40 -38.39
C ALA A 11 -0.05 -15.78 -37.03
N LEU A 12 -0.25 -14.45 -36.86
CA LEU A 12 -0.23 -13.78 -35.58
C LEU A 12 -1.49 -14.17 -34.79
N TRP A 13 -1.35 -15.05 -33.83
CA TRP A 13 -2.35 -15.23 -32.79
C TRP A 13 -2.20 -14.06 -31.77
N GLY A 14 -3.08 -13.07 -31.90
CA GLY A 14 -3.25 -12.03 -30.92
C GLY A 14 -3.81 -12.61 -29.64
N CYS A 15 -2.98 -12.71 -28.60
CA CYS A 15 -3.39 -13.02 -27.24
C CYS A 15 -4.12 -11.79 -26.70
N LEU A 16 -5.46 -11.77 -26.74
CA LEU A 16 -6.31 -10.82 -26.02
C LEU A 16 -6.19 -11.16 -24.52
N CYS A 17 -5.18 -10.61 -23.86
CA CYS A 17 -5.17 -10.50 -22.39
C CYS A 17 -6.30 -9.53 -22.00
N GLY A 18 -7.48 -10.09 -21.72
CA GLY A 18 -8.54 -9.37 -21.03
C GLY A 18 -8.00 -8.91 -19.68
N ALA A 19 -7.68 -7.62 -19.54
CA ALA A 19 -7.47 -7.00 -18.24
C ALA A 19 -8.78 -7.17 -17.46
N ALA A 20 -8.81 -8.06 -16.47
CA ALA A 20 -9.85 -8.07 -15.47
C ALA A 20 -9.76 -6.72 -14.75
N ILE A 21 -10.69 -5.83 -15.04
CA ILE A 21 -10.88 -4.61 -14.27
C ILE A 21 -11.38 -5.11 -12.92
N ALA A 22 -10.48 -5.15 -11.92
CA ALA A 22 -10.89 -5.29 -10.53
C ALA A 22 -11.86 -4.13 -10.27
N ALA A 23 -13.12 -4.44 -9.96
CA ALA A 23 -14.10 -3.44 -9.58
C ALA A 23 -13.54 -2.72 -8.34
N ASP A 24 -13.15 -1.47 -8.51
CA ASP A 24 -12.73 -0.60 -7.43
C ASP A 24 -13.94 -0.45 -6.49
N ARG A 25 -13.85 -1.03 -5.29
CA ARG A 25 -14.86 -0.93 -4.25
C ARG A 25 -14.57 0.29 -3.39
N SER A 26 -14.50 1.44 -4.03
CA SER A 26 -14.34 2.72 -3.35
C SER A 26 -15.69 3.24 -2.81
N ALA A 27 -15.63 4.18 -1.87
CA ALA A 27 -16.80 4.90 -1.38
C ALA A 27 -17.25 6.02 -2.35
N GLU A 28 -16.83 6.00 -3.61
CA GLU A 28 -17.19 7.02 -4.60
C GLU A 28 -18.71 7.12 -4.73
N GLY A 29 -19.25 8.31 -4.47
CA GLY A 29 -20.69 8.58 -4.48
C GLY A 29 -21.42 8.28 -3.17
N ILE A 30 -20.71 7.84 -2.10
CA ILE A 30 -21.28 7.63 -0.77
C ILE A 30 -21.03 8.88 0.09
N ASP A 31 -22.05 9.34 0.81
CA ASP A 31 -21.89 10.39 1.84
C ASP A 31 -21.27 9.79 3.11
N CYS A 32 -19.96 9.82 3.22
CA CYS A 32 -19.24 9.30 4.39
C CYS A 32 -19.47 10.09 5.68
N ALA A 33 -20.11 11.27 5.64
CA ALA A 33 -20.54 11.97 6.84
C ALA A 33 -21.84 11.36 7.43
N GLN A 34 -22.65 10.70 6.58
CA GLN A 34 -23.92 10.10 6.97
C GLN A 34 -24.14 8.77 6.22
N PRO A 35 -23.31 7.73 6.46
CA PRO A 35 -23.46 6.45 5.78
C PRO A 35 -24.81 5.80 6.14
N SER A 36 -25.51 5.26 5.14
CA SER A 36 -26.86 4.69 5.30
C SER A 36 -26.88 3.29 5.94
N GLY A 37 -25.71 2.71 6.21
CA GLY A 37 -25.60 1.39 6.82
C GLY A 37 -24.17 0.87 6.94
N THR A 38 -24.03 -0.33 7.50
CA THR A 38 -22.72 -0.94 7.79
C THR A 38 -21.84 -1.05 6.56
N MET A 39 -22.42 -1.42 5.40
CA MET A 39 -21.66 -1.58 4.16
C MET A 39 -21.04 -0.24 3.70
N GLU A 40 -21.81 0.84 3.72
CA GLU A 40 -21.29 2.16 3.37
C GLU A 40 -20.25 2.66 4.39
N SER A 41 -20.51 2.43 5.68
CA SER A 41 -19.53 2.73 6.75
C SER A 41 -18.21 1.98 6.54
N ASP A 42 -18.28 0.70 6.16
CA ASP A 42 -17.09 -0.12 5.92
C ASP A 42 -16.32 0.37 4.68
N LEU A 43 -17.01 0.76 3.60
CA LEU A 43 -16.39 1.33 2.41
C LEU A 43 -15.68 2.65 2.75
N CYS A 44 -16.34 3.56 3.46
CA CYS A 44 -15.73 4.82 3.89
C CYS A 44 -14.51 4.58 4.79
N ALA A 45 -14.58 3.62 5.72
CA ALA A 45 -13.45 3.28 6.58
C ALA A 45 -12.29 2.67 5.78
N SER A 46 -12.59 1.87 4.76
CA SER A 46 -11.58 1.29 3.84
C SER A 46 -10.86 2.38 3.04
N ASP A 47 -11.57 3.39 2.53
CA ASP A 47 -10.96 4.49 1.80
C ASP A 47 -10.02 5.30 2.69
N VAL A 48 -10.41 5.61 3.92
CA VAL A 48 -9.57 6.29 4.90
C VAL A 48 -8.31 5.49 5.24
N ALA A 49 -8.43 4.16 5.33
CA ALA A 49 -7.28 3.28 5.55
C ALA A 49 -6.33 3.25 4.34
N SER A 50 -6.89 3.22 3.13
CA SER A 50 -6.13 3.27 1.88
C SER A 50 -5.38 4.59 1.70
N GLU A 51 -5.99 5.72 2.05
CA GLU A 51 -5.34 7.02 2.04
C GLU A 51 -4.17 7.08 3.03
N ALA A 52 -4.37 6.57 4.26
CA ALA A 52 -3.32 6.52 5.27
C ALA A 52 -2.14 5.62 4.86
N ASP A 53 -2.40 4.49 4.21
CA ASP A 53 -1.36 3.61 3.64
C ASP A 53 -0.62 4.29 2.47
N THR A 54 -1.33 5.03 1.63
CA THR A 54 -0.73 5.78 0.52
C THR A 54 0.23 6.85 1.06
N GLU A 55 -0.18 7.60 2.08
CA GLU A 55 0.66 8.60 2.74
C GLU A 55 1.89 7.95 3.40
N LEU A 56 1.69 6.85 4.13
CA LEU A 56 2.80 6.08 4.73
C LEU A 56 3.82 5.64 3.70
N ASN A 57 3.37 5.08 2.58
CA ASN A 57 4.25 4.61 1.52
C ASN A 57 5.05 5.77 0.89
N ALA A 58 4.42 6.94 0.70
CA ALA A 58 5.10 8.12 0.20
C ALA A 58 6.19 8.61 1.18
N VAL A 59 5.89 8.70 2.46
CA VAL A 59 6.84 9.13 3.50
C VAL A 59 7.98 8.11 3.67
N TYR A 60 7.69 6.83 3.64
CA TYR A 60 8.71 5.78 3.64
C TYR A 60 9.65 5.88 2.44
N ALA A 61 9.12 6.13 1.25
CA ALA A 61 9.93 6.34 0.05
C ALA A 61 10.83 7.59 0.17
N GLN A 62 10.31 8.69 0.75
CA GLN A 62 11.09 9.91 1.01
C GLN A 62 12.23 9.65 1.99
N ALA A 63 11.99 8.96 3.11
CA ALA A 63 13.01 8.60 4.08
C ALA A 63 14.15 7.79 3.43
N ARG A 64 13.82 6.77 2.64
CA ARG A 64 14.80 5.98 1.90
C ARG A 64 15.58 6.80 0.88
N GLN A 65 14.90 7.68 0.15
CA GLN A 65 15.56 8.55 -0.83
C GLN A 65 16.54 9.52 -0.16
N GLN A 66 16.16 10.08 0.98
CA GLN A 66 17.03 10.97 1.77
C GLN A 66 18.30 10.24 2.22
N LEU A 67 18.18 9.05 2.80
CA LEU A 67 19.31 8.25 3.24
C LEU A 67 20.26 7.90 2.09
N ARG A 68 19.72 7.52 0.93
CA ARG A 68 20.53 7.25 -0.28
C ARG A 68 21.25 8.47 -0.79
N ARG A 69 20.60 9.64 -0.83
CA ARG A 69 21.23 10.90 -1.23
C ARG A 69 22.39 11.25 -0.31
N GLN A 70 22.15 11.26 1.01
CA GLN A 70 23.17 11.60 2.00
C GLN A 70 24.38 10.64 1.95
N ALA A 71 24.14 9.35 1.69
CA ALA A 71 25.21 8.38 1.49
C ALA A 71 26.02 8.67 0.22
N ALA A 72 25.35 8.98 -0.89
CA ALA A 72 26.01 9.27 -2.17
C ALA A 72 26.81 10.58 -2.15
N GLU A 73 26.34 11.57 -1.42
CA GLU A 73 27.02 12.88 -1.24
C GLU A 73 28.15 12.84 -0.19
N GLY A 74 28.33 11.71 0.51
CA GLY A 74 29.30 11.60 1.60
C GLY A 74 28.93 12.39 2.87
N ALA A 75 27.70 12.90 2.94
CA ALA A 75 27.20 13.68 4.07
C ALA A 75 26.89 12.82 5.30
N CYS A 76 26.75 11.51 5.11
CA CYS A 76 26.43 10.57 6.19
C CYS A 76 27.13 9.22 5.97
N THR A 77 28.08 8.91 6.81
CA THR A 77 28.92 7.68 6.70
C THR A 77 28.12 6.38 6.82
N HIS A 78 27.04 6.38 7.61
CA HIS A 78 26.25 5.18 7.91
C HIS A 78 24.86 5.16 7.27
N CYS A 79 24.53 6.12 6.39
CA CYS A 79 23.20 6.20 5.80
C CYS A 79 22.85 5.01 4.90
N ALA A 80 23.84 4.38 4.25
CA ALA A 80 23.59 3.18 3.47
C ALA A 80 23.17 1.98 4.36
N ASP A 81 23.74 1.86 5.53
CA ASP A 81 23.34 0.82 6.50
C ASP A 81 22.03 1.17 7.19
N ALA A 82 21.80 2.46 7.48
CA ALA A 82 20.50 2.94 7.99
C ALA A 82 19.36 2.63 7.02
N GLU A 83 19.54 2.79 5.70
CA GLU A 83 18.53 2.40 4.71
C GLU A 83 18.23 0.90 4.76
N LYS A 84 19.24 0.05 4.85
CA LYS A 84 19.05 -1.41 4.98
C LYS A 84 18.24 -1.76 6.22
N GLN A 85 18.56 -1.15 7.37
CA GLN A 85 17.82 -1.36 8.61
C GLN A 85 16.40 -0.84 8.53
N LEU A 86 16.17 0.32 7.91
CA LEU A 86 14.82 0.86 7.68
C LEU A 86 13.95 -0.10 6.85
N ILE A 87 14.51 -0.72 5.81
CA ILE A 87 13.79 -1.71 5.00
C ILE A 87 13.37 -2.92 5.85
N LEU A 88 14.26 -3.44 6.69
CA LEU A 88 13.96 -4.56 7.58
C LEU A 88 12.91 -4.18 8.63
N ALA A 89 13.06 -3.01 9.24
CA ALA A 89 12.13 -2.49 10.23
C ALA A 89 10.72 -2.28 9.65
N GLN A 90 10.62 -1.75 8.42
CA GLN A 90 9.32 -1.56 7.78
C GLN A 90 8.63 -2.90 7.49
N ARG A 91 9.35 -3.91 7.05
CA ARG A 91 8.80 -5.27 6.83
C ARG A 91 8.29 -5.89 8.12
N ALA A 92 9.08 -5.81 9.20
CA ALA A 92 8.67 -6.32 10.50
C ALA A 92 7.46 -5.57 11.07
N TRP A 93 7.43 -4.23 10.89
CA TRP A 93 6.32 -3.40 11.30
C TRP A 93 5.03 -3.75 10.54
N MET A 94 5.09 -4.00 9.23
CA MET A 94 3.91 -4.42 8.46
C MET A 94 3.31 -5.73 8.99
N GLN A 95 4.15 -6.71 9.32
CA GLN A 95 3.70 -7.97 9.92
C GLN A 95 3.04 -7.74 11.29
N LEU A 96 3.65 -6.91 12.14
CA LEU A 96 3.07 -6.54 13.43
C LEU A 96 1.69 -5.87 13.25
N ARG A 97 1.61 -4.85 12.39
CA ARG A 97 0.35 -4.14 12.08
C ARG A 97 -0.75 -5.10 11.65
N ASP A 98 -0.43 -5.98 10.70
CA ASP A 98 -1.42 -6.89 10.13
C ASP A 98 -1.95 -7.85 11.21
N HIS A 99 -1.07 -8.43 12.04
CA HIS A 99 -1.48 -9.30 13.15
C HIS A 99 -2.27 -8.58 14.24
N ASP A 100 -1.85 -7.36 14.61
CA ASP A 100 -2.59 -6.56 15.61
C ASP A 100 -4.00 -6.24 15.11
N CYS A 101 -4.15 -5.85 13.84
CA CYS A 101 -5.46 -5.48 13.30
C CYS A 101 -6.34 -6.71 12.99
N ASP A 102 -5.74 -7.85 12.67
CA ASP A 102 -6.46 -9.14 12.59
C ASP A 102 -6.96 -9.58 13.98
N ALA A 103 -6.19 -9.33 15.03
CA ALA A 103 -6.64 -9.58 16.40
C ALA A 103 -7.81 -8.67 16.80
N VAL A 104 -7.78 -7.39 16.40
CA VAL A 104 -8.92 -6.45 16.57
C VAL A 104 -10.15 -6.93 15.81
N TYR A 105 -10.00 -7.40 14.58
CA TYR A 105 -11.09 -7.99 13.81
C TYR A 105 -11.69 -9.21 14.53
N ALA A 106 -10.85 -10.14 14.98
CA ALA A 106 -11.28 -11.34 15.68
C ALA A 106 -11.97 -11.02 17.02
N PHE A 107 -11.48 -10.03 17.76
CA PHE A 107 -12.12 -9.58 19.01
C PHE A 107 -13.54 -9.02 18.79
N ASN A 108 -13.80 -8.43 17.62
CA ASN A 108 -15.10 -7.86 17.26
C ASN A 108 -15.96 -8.81 16.39
N ALA A 109 -15.58 -10.09 16.23
CA ALA A 109 -16.16 -11.02 15.25
C ALA A 109 -17.67 -11.24 15.41
N ASP A 110 -18.20 -11.17 16.63
CA ASP A 110 -19.62 -11.37 16.92
C ASP A 110 -20.51 -10.17 16.56
N GLY A 111 -19.89 -9.03 16.21
CA GLY A 111 -20.59 -7.77 15.88
C GLY A 111 -20.53 -7.41 14.39
N THR A 112 -21.37 -6.46 13.99
CA THR A 112 -21.36 -5.86 12.63
C THR A 112 -20.23 -4.85 12.45
N SER A 113 -19.56 -4.43 13.53
CA SER A 113 -18.52 -3.39 13.52
C SER A 113 -17.10 -3.93 13.28
N ARG A 114 -16.93 -5.25 13.10
CA ARG A 114 -15.60 -5.88 12.97
C ARG A 114 -14.74 -5.30 11.85
N ASN A 115 -15.34 -5.04 10.67
CA ASN A 115 -14.60 -4.46 9.54
C ASN A 115 -14.17 -3.01 9.85
N GLY A 116 -15.09 -2.19 10.35
CA GLY A 116 -14.79 -0.82 10.76
C GLY A 116 -13.72 -0.75 11.84
N ALA A 117 -13.75 -1.64 12.84
CA ALA A 117 -12.74 -1.72 13.89
C ALA A 117 -11.35 -2.08 13.31
N GLN A 118 -11.28 -3.04 12.39
CA GLN A 118 -10.04 -3.39 11.70
C GLN A 118 -9.50 -2.23 10.86
N MET A 119 -10.35 -1.57 10.05
CA MET A 119 -9.95 -0.42 9.24
C MET A 119 -9.45 0.75 10.11
N HIS A 120 -10.11 0.99 11.24
CA HIS A 120 -9.66 2.00 12.20
C HIS A 120 -8.28 1.65 12.80
N CYS A 121 -8.03 0.38 13.14
CA CYS A 121 -6.72 -0.09 13.58
C CYS A 121 -5.65 0.17 12.52
N LEU A 122 -5.88 -0.28 11.28
CA LEU A 122 -4.96 -0.09 10.15
C LEU A 122 -4.64 1.39 9.91
N THR A 123 -5.67 2.24 9.89
CA THR A 123 -5.54 3.69 9.74
C THR A 123 -4.67 4.30 10.85
N THR A 124 -4.96 3.94 12.11
CA THR A 124 -4.25 4.48 13.27
C THR A 124 -2.77 4.13 13.22
N LEU A 125 -2.45 2.84 13.02
CA LEU A 125 -1.07 2.37 12.97
C LEU A 125 -0.32 2.95 11.76
N ALA A 126 -0.96 3.08 10.59
CA ALA A 126 -0.34 3.71 9.42
C ALA A 126 0.01 5.18 9.68
N ARG A 127 -0.91 5.96 10.26
CA ARG A 127 -0.67 7.36 10.62
C ARG A 127 0.42 7.52 11.69
N ASP A 128 0.44 6.63 12.68
CA ASP A 128 1.48 6.63 13.72
C ASP A 128 2.85 6.36 13.11
N ARG A 129 2.94 5.37 12.21
CA ARG A 129 4.19 5.07 11.50
C ARG A 129 4.64 6.20 10.60
N THR A 130 3.71 6.87 9.93
CA THR A 130 3.99 8.06 9.11
C THR A 130 4.63 9.16 9.95
N ARG A 131 4.05 9.50 11.11
CA ARG A 131 4.64 10.49 12.04
C ARG A 131 6.02 10.07 12.50
N GLN A 132 6.18 8.82 12.92
CA GLN A 132 7.46 8.24 13.35
C GLN A 132 8.56 8.40 12.29
N LEU A 133 8.24 8.09 11.03
CA LEU A 133 9.20 8.22 9.93
C LEU A 133 9.57 9.68 9.66
N ARG A 134 8.59 10.60 9.72
CA ARG A 134 8.86 12.04 9.60
C ARG A 134 9.78 12.53 10.71
N ASP A 135 9.50 12.18 11.95
CA ASP A 135 10.26 12.62 13.13
C ASP A 135 11.69 12.06 13.10
N PHE A 136 11.86 10.75 12.81
CA PHE A 136 13.16 10.09 12.84
C PHE A 136 14.10 10.51 11.71
N TYR A 137 13.54 10.89 10.56
CA TYR A 137 14.31 11.27 9.38
C TYR A 137 14.16 12.74 9.01
N GLU A 138 13.61 13.56 9.92
CA GLU A 138 13.47 15.02 9.75
C GLU A 138 12.83 15.39 8.41
N LEU A 139 11.76 14.68 8.02
CA LEU A 139 11.06 14.91 6.77
C LEU A 139 10.01 16.02 6.94
N LEU A 140 10.05 17.01 6.05
CA LEU A 140 9.11 18.14 6.01
C LEU A 140 7.80 17.78 5.32
#